data_78606b341f112a708f06a97a49e00b74
#
_entry.id   78606b341f112a708f06a97a49e00b74
#
_cell.length_a   1.000
_cell.length_b   1.000
_cell.length_c   1.000
_cell.angle_alpha   90.00
_cell.angle_beta   90.00
_cell.angle_gamma   90.00
#
_symmetry.space_group_name_H-M   'P 1'
#
loop_
_entity.id
_entity.type
_entity.pdbx_description
1 polymer ?
#
loop_
_entity_poly.entity_id
_entity_poly.type
_entity_poly.pdbx_seq_one_letter_code
_entity_poly.pdbx_strand_id
1 'polypeptide(L)'
;MLGTQGNCAKRIYEVTGKLVVNYEARQWCRLPYPAHVKGCPNFGRSADCPPKAPLVEKWLDLTRPHWIVVAEFDLEAQAARMLAEHHDWSGKMCRNSRYWQSTVVAELRMAVIHFRMSQNKDLVWSLKPEAMGVDVFETLGKLGIPIQRNPQKLVFKVALVGEPRPQPGPLDAFMPELGGR
;
A
#
# COMPACT_ATOMS: atom_id res chain seq x y z
N MET A 1 21.69 -15.30 14.12
CA MET A 1 20.30 -15.02 13.69
C MET A 1 19.65 -14.18 14.77
N LEU A 2 19.72 -12.86 14.70
CA LEU A 2 19.11 -11.96 15.69
C LEU A 2 17.87 -11.35 15.05
N GLY A 3 16.73 -11.66 15.63
CA GLY A 3 15.42 -11.27 15.15
C GLY A 3 15.23 -9.75 15.15
N THR A 4 14.85 -9.23 14.01
CA THR A 4 14.42 -7.84 13.77
C THR A 4 13.02 -7.56 14.34
N GLN A 5 12.69 -8.09 15.52
CA GLN A 5 11.34 -8.02 16.10
C GLN A 5 10.93 -6.67 16.70
N GLY A 6 11.76 -5.61 16.64
CA GLY A 6 11.50 -4.37 17.38
C GLY A 6 11.02 -3.15 16.60
N ASN A 7 11.25 -3.08 15.27
CA ASN A 7 11.14 -1.79 14.56
C ASN A 7 9.92 -1.64 13.65
N CYS A 8 8.97 -2.59 13.65
CA CYS A 8 7.82 -2.55 12.73
C CYS A 8 6.51 -2.84 13.48
N ALA A 9 5.74 -1.80 13.78
CA ALA A 9 4.39 -1.94 14.33
C ALA A 9 3.37 -2.17 13.20
N LYS A 10 2.37 -3.01 13.44
CA LYS A 10 1.28 -3.28 12.49
C LYS A 10 -0.04 -2.84 13.08
N ARG A 11 -0.84 -2.14 12.28
CA ARG A 11 -2.19 -1.67 12.66
C ARG A 11 -3.16 -1.89 11.52
N ILE A 12 -4.41 -2.12 11.84
CA ILE A 12 -5.48 -2.35 10.89
C ILE A 12 -6.58 -1.33 11.15
N TYR A 13 -6.99 -0.64 10.10
CA TYR A 13 -8.02 0.40 10.18
C TYR A 13 -9.13 0.09 9.20
N GLU A 14 -10.35 0.05 9.66
CA GLU A 14 -11.49 0.08 8.75
C GLU A 14 -11.62 1.48 8.14
N VAL A 15 -11.72 1.52 6.81
CA VAL A 15 -11.77 2.76 6.02
C VAL A 15 -13.05 2.87 5.18
N THR A 16 -14.06 2.07 5.50
CA THR A 16 -15.37 2.13 4.86
C THR A 16 -15.93 3.55 4.97
N GLY A 17 -16.26 4.16 3.82
CA GLY A 17 -16.70 5.55 3.74
C GLY A 17 -15.62 6.62 3.99
N LYS A 18 -14.35 6.22 4.28
CA LYS A 18 -13.23 7.13 4.50
C LYS A 18 -12.16 7.01 3.42
N LEU A 19 -12.20 5.92 2.62
CA LEU A 19 -11.26 5.72 1.53
C LEU A 19 -11.35 6.88 0.53
N VAL A 20 -10.23 7.49 0.21
CA VAL A 20 -10.17 8.58 -0.76
C VAL A 20 -9.70 8.02 -2.09
N VAL A 21 -10.55 8.14 -3.10
CA VAL A 21 -10.22 7.78 -4.48
C VAL A 21 -9.78 9.04 -5.22
N ASN A 22 -8.55 9.03 -5.69
CA ASN A 22 -7.94 10.08 -6.49
C ASN A 22 -7.04 9.43 -7.54
N TYR A 23 -7.47 9.42 -8.78
CA TYR A 23 -6.73 8.74 -9.87
C TYR A 23 -5.38 9.37 -10.20
N GLU A 24 -5.13 10.61 -9.76
CA GLU A 24 -3.81 11.24 -9.84
C GLU A 24 -2.75 10.45 -9.05
N ALA A 25 -3.15 9.72 -8.00
CA ALA A 25 -2.26 8.84 -7.24
C ALA A 25 -1.55 7.80 -8.13
N ARG A 26 -2.19 7.38 -9.22
CA ARG A 26 -1.61 6.45 -10.20
C ARG A 26 -0.38 7.02 -10.91
N GLN A 27 -0.27 8.35 -10.99
CA GLN A 27 0.85 9.04 -11.61
C GLN A 27 2.04 9.23 -10.65
N TRP A 28 1.85 9.00 -9.34
CA TRP A 28 2.94 9.19 -8.37
C TRP A 28 4.14 8.27 -8.62
N CYS A 29 3.93 7.13 -9.24
CA CYS A 29 5.03 6.26 -9.69
C CYS A 29 5.96 6.91 -10.70
N ARG A 30 5.55 8.00 -11.36
CA ARG A 30 6.36 8.76 -12.33
C ARG A 30 7.12 9.92 -11.67
N LEU A 31 6.80 10.24 -10.41
CA LEU A 31 7.48 11.31 -9.68
C LEU A 31 8.88 10.85 -9.28
N PRO A 32 9.87 11.75 -9.30
CA PRO A 32 11.21 11.46 -8.80
C PRO A 32 11.19 11.08 -7.33
N TYR A 33 12.00 10.11 -6.95
CA TYR A 33 12.27 9.78 -5.54
C TYR A 33 13.74 9.40 -5.36
N PRO A 34 14.26 9.29 -4.12
CA PRO A 34 15.66 8.99 -3.87
C PRO A 34 16.17 7.80 -4.68
N ALA A 35 17.28 7.98 -5.38
CA ALA A 35 17.92 7.05 -6.32
C ALA A 35 17.18 6.79 -7.66
N HIS A 36 16.00 7.39 -7.89
CA HIS A 36 15.22 7.20 -9.12
C HIS A 36 14.65 8.52 -9.64
N VAL A 37 15.48 9.32 -10.30
CA VAL A 37 15.10 10.65 -10.84
C VAL A 37 13.98 10.59 -11.89
N LYS A 38 13.85 9.44 -12.58
CA LYS A 38 12.82 9.22 -13.61
C LYS A 38 11.56 8.52 -13.07
N GLY A 39 11.42 8.41 -11.75
CA GLY A 39 10.33 7.68 -11.11
C GLY A 39 10.57 6.16 -11.05
N CYS A 40 9.52 5.40 -10.82
CA CYS A 40 9.59 3.95 -10.60
C CYS A 40 10.06 3.19 -11.84
N PRO A 41 11.16 2.42 -11.78
CA PRO A 41 11.65 1.65 -12.93
C PRO A 41 10.70 0.50 -13.33
N ASN A 42 9.74 0.17 -12.45
CA ASN A 42 8.74 -0.87 -12.69
C ASN A 42 7.40 -0.33 -13.20
N PHE A 43 7.30 0.98 -13.47
CA PHE A 43 6.08 1.58 -14.03
C PHE A 43 5.65 0.87 -15.31
N GLY A 44 4.40 0.42 -15.37
CA GLY A 44 3.83 -0.27 -16.54
C GLY A 44 4.33 -1.71 -16.77
N ARG A 45 5.25 -2.24 -15.95
CA ARG A 45 5.83 -3.58 -16.17
C ARG A 45 4.94 -4.72 -15.67
N SER A 46 4.35 -4.60 -14.48
CA SER A 46 3.49 -5.66 -13.92
C SER A 46 2.01 -5.33 -14.05
N ALA A 47 1.15 -6.35 -13.88
CA ALA A 47 -0.30 -6.17 -13.86
C ALA A 47 -0.76 -5.24 -12.72
N ASP A 48 -0.02 -5.21 -11.61
CA ASP A 48 -0.31 -4.33 -10.45
C ASP A 48 0.25 -2.90 -10.61
N CYS A 49 0.81 -2.55 -11.77
CA CYS A 49 1.35 -1.21 -12.02
C CYS A 49 0.45 -0.43 -12.98
N PRO A 50 0.33 0.90 -12.81
CA PRO A 50 -0.37 1.71 -13.79
C PRO A 50 0.32 1.62 -15.17
N PRO A 51 -0.43 1.66 -16.27
CA PRO A 51 -1.88 1.78 -16.36
C PRO A 51 -2.64 0.45 -16.21
N LYS A 52 -1.94 -0.69 -16.11
CA LYS A 52 -2.52 -2.04 -16.11
C LYS A 52 -3.31 -2.37 -14.82
N ALA A 53 -2.88 -1.85 -13.68
CA ALA A 53 -3.59 -2.05 -12.41
C ALA A 53 -5.06 -1.64 -12.54
N PRO A 54 -6.01 -2.45 -12.07
CA PRO A 54 -7.42 -2.10 -12.10
C PRO A 54 -7.69 -0.86 -11.24
N LEU A 55 -8.76 -0.15 -11.52
CA LEU A 55 -9.26 0.90 -10.62
C LEU A 55 -9.88 0.24 -9.39
N VAL A 56 -9.76 0.91 -8.23
CA VAL A 56 -10.17 0.33 -6.95
C VAL A 56 -11.64 -0.08 -6.93
N GLU A 57 -12.52 0.74 -7.50
CA GLU A 57 -13.96 0.48 -7.58
C GLU A 57 -14.35 -0.63 -8.56
N LYS A 58 -13.43 -1.03 -9.45
CA LYS A 58 -13.59 -2.19 -10.33
C LYS A 58 -13.07 -3.48 -9.71
N TRP A 59 -12.30 -3.36 -8.65
CA TRP A 59 -11.63 -4.46 -8.00
C TRP A 59 -12.23 -4.80 -6.64
N LEU A 60 -12.59 -3.78 -5.83
CA LEU A 60 -13.29 -3.94 -4.56
C LEU A 60 -14.76 -3.53 -4.66
N ASP A 61 -15.59 -4.20 -3.88
CA ASP A 61 -16.92 -3.72 -3.55
C ASP A 61 -16.83 -2.65 -2.45
N LEU A 62 -16.80 -1.38 -2.84
CA LEU A 62 -16.68 -0.25 -1.92
C LEU A 62 -17.93 -0.02 -1.06
N THR A 63 -19.03 -0.75 -1.30
CA THR A 63 -20.22 -0.74 -0.43
C THR A 63 -20.07 -1.68 0.76
N ARG A 64 -19.07 -2.56 0.73
CA ARG A 64 -18.75 -3.52 1.79
C ARG A 64 -17.60 -3.01 2.66
N PRO A 65 -17.45 -3.56 3.88
CA PRO A 65 -16.31 -3.22 4.73
C PRO A 65 -14.97 -3.46 4.03
N HIS A 66 -14.09 -2.47 4.12
CA HIS A 66 -12.73 -2.56 3.61
C HIS A 66 -11.75 -1.86 4.56
N TRP A 67 -10.50 -2.31 4.53
CA TRP A 67 -9.49 -1.96 5.52
C TRP A 67 -8.18 -1.54 4.88
N ILE A 68 -7.45 -0.68 5.58
CA ILE A 68 -6.04 -0.45 5.35
C ILE A 68 -5.25 -1.14 6.47
N VAL A 69 -4.33 -2.02 6.08
CA VAL A 69 -3.30 -2.58 6.95
C VAL A 69 -2.06 -1.72 6.79
N VAL A 70 -1.54 -1.25 7.92
CA VAL A 70 -0.38 -0.35 7.97
C VAL A 70 0.75 -1.05 8.68
N ALA A 71 1.93 -1.04 8.08
CA ALA A 71 3.20 -1.35 8.71
C ALA A 71 3.96 -0.03 8.94
N GLU A 72 4.13 0.33 10.20
CA GLU A 72 4.88 1.49 10.66
C GLU A 72 6.29 1.05 11.01
N PHE A 73 7.29 1.59 10.33
CA PHE A 73 8.68 1.22 10.48
C PHE A 73 9.52 2.39 10.99
N ASP A 74 10.26 2.16 12.07
CA ASP A 74 11.19 3.12 12.63
C ASP A 74 12.48 3.19 11.80
N LEU A 75 12.52 4.12 10.86
CA LEU A 75 13.64 4.36 9.98
C LEU A 75 14.80 5.05 10.74
N GLU A 76 14.50 5.83 11.77
CA GLU A 76 15.52 6.51 12.58
C GLU A 76 16.32 5.48 13.39
N ALA A 77 15.65 4.56 14.09
CA ALA A 77 16.29 3.47 14.81
C ALA A 77 17.08 2.55 13.84
N GLN A 78 16.52 2.26 12.67
CA GLN A 78 17.24 1.50 11.62
C GLN A 78 18.52 2.22 11.19
N ALA A 79 18.45 3.52 10.92
CA ALA A 79 19.60 4.29 10.48
C ALA A 79 20.68 4.39 11.58
N ALA A 80 20.27 4.53 12.84
CA ALA A 80 21.20 4.54 13.97
C ALA A 80 21.94 3.18 14.09
N ARG A 81 21.22 2.07 13.97
CA ARG A 81 21.83 0.73 13.97
C ARG A 81 22.84 0.56 12.83
N MET A 82 22.44 0.93 11.60
CA MET A 82 23.32 0.83 10.44
C MET A 82 24.58 1.68 10.58
N LEU A 83 24.47 2.86 11.19
CA LEU A 83 25.62 3.73 11.45
C LEU A 83 26.56 3.11 12.50
N ALA A 84 26.02 2.43 13.52
CA ALA A 84 26.81 1.72 14.52
C ALA A 84 27.54 0.50 13.94
N GLU A 85 26.95 -0.17 12.97
CA GLU A 85 27.54 -1.32 12.26
C GLU A 85 28.53 -0.90 11.17
N HIS A 86 28.34 0.29 10.57
CA HIS A 86 29.11 0.81 9.43
C HIS A 86 29.51 2.27 9.68
N HIS A 87 30.59 2.49 10.43
CA HIS A 87 31.02 3.82 10.88
C HIS A 87 31.39 4.80 9.74
N ASP A 88 31.70 4.28 8.56
CA ASP A 88 32.05 5.03 7.34
C ASP A 88 30.82 5.42 6.49
N TRP A 89 29.61 4.94 6.83
CA TRP A 89 28.42 5.21 6.05
C TRP A 89 27.84 6.59 6.36
N SER A 90 27.39 7.27 5.31
CA SER A 90 26.62 8.49 5.49
C SER A 90 25.19 8.18 6.00
N GLY A 91 24.57 9.14 6.69
CA GLY A 91 23.20 9.00 7.13
C GLY A 91 22.20 8.75 5.97
N LYS A 92 22.52 9.19 4.73
CA LYS A 92 21.76 8.88 3.53
C LYS A 92 21.87 7.39 3.16
N MET A 93 23.05 6.80 3.27
CA MET A 93 23.25 5.37 3.03
C MET A 93 22.50 4.53 4.07
N CYS A 94 22.58 4.90 5.33
CA CYS A 94 21.92 4.19 6.43
C CYS A 94 20.38 4.17 6.28
N ARG A 95 19.79 5.19 5.61
CA ARG A 95 18.36 5.28 5.33
C ARG A 95 17.94 4.70 3.98
N ASN A 96 18.87 4.15 3.21
CA ASN A 96 18.55 3.61 1.88
C ASN A 96 17.53 2.46 1.99
N SER A 97 16.45 2.56 1.23
CA SER A 97 15.36 1.60 1.20
C SER A 97 15.79 0.17 0.85
N ARG A 98 16.92 0.01 0.17
CA ARG A 98 17.50 -1.30 -0.16
C ARG A 98 17.74 -2.17 1.07
N TYR A 99 18.03 -1.58 2.23
CA TYR A 99 18.41 -2.31 3.45
C TYR A 99 17.24 -2.64 4.37
N TRP A 100 16.04 -2.13 4.11
CA TRP A 100 14.90 -2.34 5.02
C TRP A 100 13.56 -2.61 4.31
N GLN A 101 13.38 -2.15 3.06
CA GLN A 101 12.08 -2.16 2.41
C GLN A 101 11.50 -3.57 2.23
N SER A 102 12.32 -4.54 1.84
CA SER A 102 11.88 -5.93 1.64
C SER A 102 11.37 -6.56 2.92
N THR A 103 12.05 -6.32 4.04
CA THR A 103 11.64 -6.79 5.38
C THR A 103 10.30 -6.19 5.78
N VAL A 104 10.13 -4.86 5.65
CA VAL A 104 8.87 -4.19 6.01
C VAL A 104 7.71 -4.65 5.12
N VAL A 105 7.95 -4.87 3.82
CA VAL A 105 6.94 -5.43 2.91
C VAL A 105 6.56 -6.86 3.28
N ALA A 106 7.54 -7.68 3.71
CA ALA A 106 7.26 -9.05 4.18
C ALA A 106 6.40 -9.03 5.46
N GLU A 107 6.73 -8.16 6.42
CA GLU A 107 5.95 -7.96 7.64
C GLU A 107 4.52 -7.48 7.36
N LEU A 108 4.36 -6.53 6.44
CA LEU A 108 3.05 -6.06 6.01
C LEU A 108 2.23 -7.20 5.37
N ARG A 109 2.87 -7.99 4.49
CA ARG A 109 2.22 -9.13 3.83
C ARG A 109 1.74 -10.16 4.85
N MET A 110 2.56 -10.49 5.85
CA MET A 110 2.18 -11.41 6.91
C MET A 110 1.02 -10.85 7.74
N ALA A 111 1.02 -9.57 8.06
CA ALA A 111 -0.10 -8.94 8.77
C ALA A 111 -1.41 -9.03 7.97
N VAL A 112 -1.35 -8.82 6.65
CA VAL A 112 -2.52 -8.97 5.74
C VAL A 112 -3.02 -10.42 5.73
N ILE A 113 -2.11 -11.38 5.62
CA ILE A 113 -2.47 -12.82 5.59
C ILE A 113 -3.16 -13.20 6.91
N HIS A 114 -2.57 -12.84 8.06
CA HIS A 114 -3.16 -13.14 9.37
C HIS A 114 -4.54 -12.47 9.52
N PHE A 115 -4.67 -11.22 9.10
CA PHE A 115 -5.95 -10.52 9.13
C PHE A 115 -6.99 -11.24 8.27
N ARG A 116 -6.67 -11.59 7.03
CA ARG A 116 -7.59 -12.34 6.15
C ARG A 116 -8.02 -13.67 6.75
N MET A 117 -7.08 -14.42 7.33
CA MET A 117 -7.39 -15.71 7.98
C MET A 117 -8.29 -15.56 9.20
N SER A 118 -8.25 -14.41 9.89
CA SER A 118 -9.14 -14.13 11.03
C SER A 118 -10.55 -13.71 10.60
N GLN A 119 -10.74 -13.36 9.32
CA GLN A 119 -12.04 -12.99 8.78
C GLN A 119 -12.70 -14.21 8.12
N ASN A 120 -13.97 -14.45 8.43
CA ASN A 120 -14.75 -15.53 7.79
C ASN A 120 -15.34 -15.04 6.45
N LYS A 121 -14.47 -14.50 5.57
CA LYS A 121 -14.84 -13.87 4.29
C LYS A 121 -13.75 -14.06 3.26
N ASP A 122 -14.15 -14.13 2.00
CA ASP A 122 -13.18 -14.07 0.90
C ASP A 122 -12.73 -12.63 0.66
N LEU A 123 -11.53 -12.31 1.15
CA LEU A 123 -10.95 -10.98 1.01
C LEU A 123 -9.79 -11.00 0.01
N VAL A 124 -9.78 -10.02 -0.88
CA VAL A 124 -8.65 -9.69 -1.76
C VAL A 124 -7.82 -8.57 -1.15
N TRP A 125 -6.57 -8.44 -1.57
CA TRP A 125 -5.67 -7.41 -1.04
C TRP A 125 -4.64 -6.95 -2.08
N SER A 126 -4.20 -5.69 -1.94
CA SER A 126 -3.14 -5.09 -2.75
C SER A 126 -2.16 -4.33 -1.87
N LEU A 127 -0.85 -4.48 -2.16
CA LEU A 127 0.23 -3.68 -1.56
C LEU A 127 0.48 -2.36 -2.31
N LYS A 128 -0.33 -2.06 -3.33
CA LYS A 128 -0.15 -0.89 -4.20
C LYS A 128 -1.48 -0.16 -4.39
N PRO A 129 -2.16 0.28 -3.31
CA PRO A 129 -3.45 0.95 -3.43
C PRO A 129 -3.39 2.21 -4.29
N GLU A 130 -2.26 2.93 -4.29
CA GLU A 130 -2.05 4.11 -5.13
C GLU A 130 -2.10 3.76 -6.63
N ALA A 131 -1.61 2.59 -7.00
CA ALA A 131 -1.68 2.11 -8.39
C ALA A 131 -3.12 1.87 -8.86
N MET A 132 -4.04 1.69 -7.91
CA MET A 132 -5.47 1.50 -8.13
C MET A 132 -6.27 2.82 -8.04
N GLY A 133 -5.59 3.93 -7.76
CA GLY A 133 -6.20 5.25 -7.64
C GLY A 133 -6.63 5.64 -6.23
N VAL A 134 -6.10 4.98 -5.20
CA VAL A 134 -6.34 5.36 -3.80
C VAL A 134 -5.32 6.40 -3.36
N ASP A 135 -5.79 7.52 -2.83
CA ASP A 135 -4.96 8.50 -2.13
C ASP A 135 -4.70 8.04 -0.70
N VAL A 136 -3.57 7.36 -0.51
CA VAL A 136 -3.19 6.84 0.81
C VAL A 136 -2.84 7.96 1.79
N PHE A 137 -2.34 9.10 1.32
CA PHE A 137 -1.99 10.22 2.19
C PHE A 137 -3.25 10.83 2.79
N GLU A 138 -4.23 11.13 1.96
CA GLU A 138 -5.48 11.71 2.42
C GLU A 138 -6.30 10.70 3.22
N THR A 139 -6.34 9.43 2.80
CA THR A 139 -7.05 8.36 3.52
C THR A 139 -6.50 8.20 4.94
N LEU A 140 -5.17 8.09 5.09
CA LEU A 140 -4.54 7.97 6.41
C LEU A 140 -4.62 9.28 7.21
N GLY A 141 -4.60 10.43 6.54
CA GLY A 141 -4.85 11.73 7.17
C GLY A 141 -6.21 11.81 7.85
N LYS A 142 -7.28 11.26 7.22
CA LYS A 142 -8.62 11.15 7.84
C LYS A 142 -8.64 10.24 9.07
N LEU A 143 -7.65 9.38 9.24
CA LEU A 143 -7.47 8.53 10.43
C LEU A 143 -6.54 9.16 11.48
N GLY A 144 -6.05 10.38 11.24
CA GLY A 144 -5.09 11.04 12.13
C GLY A 144 -3.67 10.49 12.05
N ILE A 145 -3.32 9.77 10.97
CA ILE A 145 -1.99 9.19 10.78
C ILE A 145 -1.17 10.11 9.87
N PRO A 146 -0.17 10.82 10.40
CA PRO A 146 0.61 11.79 9.64
C PRO A 146 1.68 11.10 8.80
N ILE A 147 1.35 10.72 7.56
CA ILE A 147 2.35 10.17 6.65
C ILE A 147 3.05 11.28 5.85
N GLN A 148 4.32 11.08 5.55
CA GLN A 148 5.16 12.03 4.85
C GLN A 148 5.69 11.44 3.54
N ARG A 149 5.82 12.27 2.48
CA ARG A 149 6.39 11.84 1.20
C ARG A 149 7.88 11.52 1.28
N ASN A 150 8.63 12.25 2.13
CA ASN A 150 10.06 12.05 2.36
C ASN A 150 10.32 11.78 3.86
N PRO A 151 9.94 10.62 4.37
CA PRO A 151 10.06 10.32 5.79
C PRO A 151 11.53 10.21 6.20
N GLN A 152 11.86 10.80 7.35
CA GLN A 152 13.18 10.73 7.96
C GLN A 152 13.20 9.82 9.21
N LYS A 153 12.05 9.70 9.88
CA LYS A 153 11.91 8.97 11.13
C LYS A 153 11.04 7.74 11.01
N LEU A 154 9.81 7.92 10.56
CA LEU A 154 8.83 6.84 10.43
C LEU A 154 8.44 6.64 8.97
N VAL A 155 8.48 5.42 8.50
CA VAL A 155 7.99 5.01 7.18
C VAL A 155 6.74 4.17 7.34
N PHE A 156 5.74 4.48 6.54
CA PHE A 156 4.50 3.71 6.48
C PHE A 156 4.44 2.94 5.17
N LYS A 157 4.21 1.64 5.27
CA LYS A 157 3.80 0.80 4.13
C LYS A 157 2.37 0.37 4.35
N VAL A 158 1.58 0.38 3.29
CA VAL A 158 0.15 0.14 3.39
C VAL A 158 -0.30 -0.96 2.43
N ALA A 159 -1.34 -1.67 2.84
CA ALA A 159 -2.08 -2.59 1.99
C ALA A 159 -3.57 -2.29 2.10
N LEU A 160 -4.27 -2.34 0.99
CA LEU A 160 -5.73 -2.27 0.94
C LEU A 160 -6.28 -3.69 0.94
N VAL A 161 -7.30 -3.95 1.75
CA VAL A 161 -7.97 -5.25 1.90
C VAL A 161 -9.48 -5.04 1.87
N GLY A 162 -10.21 -5.92 1.18
CA GLY A 162 -11.67 -5.86 1.16
C GLY A 162 -12.29 -7.01 0.38
N GLU A 163 -13.61 -7.03 0.33
CA GLU A 163 -14.35 -8.01 -0.46
C GLU A 163 -14.19 -7.68 -1.96
N PRO A 164 -13.96 -8.68 -2.83
CA PRO A 164 -13.86 -8.44 -4.26
C PRO A 164 -15.19 -7.94 -4.81
N ARG A 165 -15.13 -7.07 -5.82
CA ARG A 165 -16.33 -6.70 -6.56
C ARG A 165 -16.89 -7.93 -7.26
N PRO A 166 -18.19 -8.22 -7.12
CA PRO A 166 -18.83 -9.28 -7.87
C PRO A 166 -18.59 -9.07 -9.39
N GLN A 167 -18.06 -10.11 -10.03
CA GLN A 167 -17.97 -10.08 -11.49
C GLN A 167 -19.38 -10.30 -12.07
N PRO A 168 -19.78 -9.56 -13.11
CA PRO A 168 -21.03 -9.84 -13.78
C PRO A 168 -21.03 -11.30 -14.24
N GLY A 169 -22.11 -12.01 -13.92
CA GLY A 169 -22.29 -13.39 -14.33
C GLY A 169 -22.37 -13.49 -15.85
N PRO A 170 -22.12 -14.68 -16.44
CA PRO A 170 -22.21 -14.88 -17.89
C PRO A 170 -23.58 -14.46 -18.46
N LEU A 171 -24.63 -14.46 -17.67
CA LEU A 171 -25.99 -14.06 -18.06
C LEU A 171 -26.21 -12.55 -18.06
N ASP A 172 -25.46 -11.79 -17.24
CA ASP A 172 -25.59 -10.33 -17.15
C ASP A 172 -25.00 -9.63 -18.39
N ALA A 173 -24.12 -10.31 -19.12
CA ALA A 173 -23.55 -9.82 -20.36
C ALA A 173 -24.56 -9.80 -21.54
N PHE A 174 -25.73 -10.44 -21.37
CA PHE A 174 -26.77 -10.56 -22.42
C PHE A 174 -28.00 -9.69 -22.17
N MET A 175 -28.07 -8.93 -21.08
CA MET A 175 -29.15 -7.97 -20.85
C MET A 175 -28.80 -6.66 -21.56
N PRO A 176 -29.40 -6.31 -22.71
CA PRO A 176 -29.30 -4.96 -23.26
C PRO A 176 -29.92 -4.01 -22.23
N GLU A 177 -29.27 -2.87 -22.00
CA GLU A 177 -29.89 -1.78 -21.24
C GLU A 177 -31.23 -1.45 -21.91
N LEU A 178 -32.33 -1.89 -21.28
CA LEU A 178 -33.65 -1.45 -21.66
C LEU A 178 -33.73 0.04 -21.31
N GLY A 179 -33.41 0.86 -22.32
CA GLY A 179 -33.44 2.29 -22.26
C GLY A 179 -34.78 2.76 -21.74
N GLY A 180 -34.79 3.37 -20.57
CA GLY A 180 -35.89 4.18 -20.07
C GLY A 180 -36.12 5.35 -21.02
N ARG A 181 -37.32 5.42 -21.53
CA ARG A 181 -37.85 6.63 -22.19
C ARG A 181 -38.21 7.67 -21.14
#